data_e1f4c9226161477db00e4ce7b6b7df39
#
_entry.id   e1f4c9226161477db00e4ce7b6b7df39
#
_cell.length_a   1.000
_cell.length_b   1.000
_cell.length_c   1.000
_cell.angle_alpha   90.00
_cell.angle_beta   90.00
_cell.angle_gamma   90.00
#
_symmetry.space_group_name_H-M   'P 1'
#
loop_
_entity.id
_entity.type
_entity.pdbx_description
1 polymer ?
#
loop_
_entity_poly.entity_id
_entity_poly.type
_entity_poly.pdbx_seq_one_letter_code
_entity_poly.pdbx_strand_id
1 'polypeptide(L)'
;MGPVDDIESSAADWLARLDRPDAPASEHTDFEAWCRADPRHLAAYLRLLTVWQRLDVLTESAEPARAPDRMSRRGRVFLPLALAAGLAAVAAGVAWWHWSAPFGKAVGVQVYTTALGEFEQITLADGSVVVLNTDSELRVQLRAHERDITLIRGEATFEVAPDKSRPFIVVAGSTAARAVGTVFNVQMASGSVEVLVTKGVVAVGPPQGTVTDRFALAIVDAGQVAIAASSRVKVESLDQEEIARRLAWHDGMLLFNGQSLAEVAVEFNRYNERKLVIADPAVGRLRIGGYFRATDLDSFVRVLQERFGIVAIREGARTLLRR
;
A
#
# COMPACT_ATOMS: atom_id res chain seq x y z
N MET A 1 24.29 0.61 28.10
CA MET A 1 23.81 0.83 26.73
C MET A 1 23.59 -0.55 26.14
N GLY A 2 22.37 -0.89 25.83
CA GLY A 2 22.00 -2.21 25.32
C GLY A 2 21.87 -2.19 23.79
N PRO A 3 21.85 -3.34 23.12
CA PRO A 3 21.78 -3.43 21.66
C PRO A 3 20.51 -2.81 21.04
N VAL A 4 19.53 -2.44 21.84
CA VAL A 4 18.29 -1.75 21.38
C VAL A 4 18.54 -0.25 21.23
N ASP A 5 19.35 0.36 22.12
CA ASP A 5 19.69 1.79 22.05
C ASP A 5 20.50 2.12 20.79
N ASP A 6 21.28 1.16 20.29
CA ASP A 6 22.12 1.30 19.11
C ASP A 6 21.30 1.28 17.80
N ILE A 7 20.25 0.46 17.73
CA ILE A 7 19.34 0.38 16.59
C ILE A 7 18.48 1.65 16.46
N GLU A 8 17.96 2.17 17.58
CA GLU A 8 17.18 3.40 17.58
C GLU A 8 18.02 4.63 17.24
N SER A 9 19.27 4.69 17.72
CA SER A 9 20.23 5.73 17.34
C SER A 9 20.55 5.67 15.84
N SER A 10 20.81 4.49 15.29
CA SER A 10 21.07 4.30 13.87
C SER A 10 19.85 4.65 13.00
N ALA A 11 18.65 4.34 13.47
CA ALA A 11 17.40 4.69 12.79
C ALA A 11 17.17 6.21 12.77
N ALA A 12 17.53 6.93 13.86
CA ALA A 12 17.46 8.38 13.92
C ALA A 12 18.48 9.04 12.98
N ASP A 13 19.69 8.50 12.87
CA ASP A 13 20.71 8.97 11.94
C ASP A 13 20.24 8.78 10.49
N TRP A 14 19.63 7.66 10.15
CA TRP A 14 19.06 7.44 8.82
C TRP A 14 17.92 8.41 8.53
N LEU A 15 17.05 8.70 9.51
CA LEU A 15 15.98 9.67 9.37
C LEU A 15 16.55 11.06 9.01
N ALA A 16 17.56 11.53 9.76
CA ALA A 16 18.20 12.81 9.54
C ALA A 16 18.96 12.90 8.19
N ARG A 17 19.61 11.81 7.77
CA ARG A 17 20.35 11.75 6.49
C ARG A 17 19.39 11.76 5.30
N LEU A 18 18.30 11.05 5.38
CA LEU A 18 17.32 10.92 4.29
C LEU A 18 16.34 12.10 4.24
N ASP A 19 16.24 12.92 5.28
CA ASP A 19 15.39 14.12 5.34
C ASP A 19 16.01 15.32 4.59
N ARG A 20 17.27 15.22 4.18
CA ARG A 20 17.94 16.28 3.41
C ARG A 20 17.42 16.34 1.97
N PRO A 21 17.10 17.54 1.43
CA PRO A 21 16.59 17.70 0.07
C PRO A 21 17.54 17.21 -1.03
N ASP A 22 18.84 17.12 -0.73
CA ASP A 22 19.95 16.77 -1.63
C ASP A 22 20.55 15.40 -1.34
N ALA A 23 19.84 14.50 -0.62
CA ALA A 23 20.32 13.17 -0.30
C ALA A 23 20.66 12.38 -1.58
N PRO A 24 21.92 11.92 -1.75
CA PRO A 24 22.35 11.22 -2.95
C PRO A 24 21.68 9.83 -3.06
N ALA A 25 21.52 9.33 -4.29
CA ALA A 25 20.89 8.01 -4.54
C ALA A 25 21.62 6.84 -3.86
N SER A 26 22.94 6.98 -3.60
CA SER A 26 23.73 5.98 -2.87
C SER A 26 23.25 5.80 -1.42
N GLU A 27 22.82 6.87 -0.74
CA GLU A 27 22.28 6.77 0.62
C GLU A 27 20.99 5.96 0.70
N HIS A 28 20.18 5.97 -0.36
CA HIS A 28 18.98 5.13 -0.43
C HIS A 28 19.34 3.64 -0.54
N THR A 29 20.37 3.31 -1.33
CA THR A 29 20.88 1.94 -1.46
C THR A 29 21.46 1.44 -0.14
N ASP A 30 22.22 2.29 0.55
CA ASP A 30 22.81 1.98 1.85
C ASP A 30 21.73 1.81 2.94
N PHE A 31 20.69 2.64 2.91
CA PHE A 31 19.53 2.51 3.79
C PHE A 31 18.78 1.19 3.56
N GLU A 32 18.55 0.82 2.29
CA GLU A 32 17.94 -0.49 1.98
C GLU A 32 18.79 -1.65 2.48
N ALA A 33 20.13 -1.56 2.31
CA ALA A 33 21.03 -2.58 2.82
C ALA A 33 20.98 -2.66 4.36
N TRP A 34 20.95 -1.50 5.05
CA TRP A 34 20.78 -1.44 6.49
C TRP A 34 19.44 -2.04 6.96
N CYS A 35 18.34 -1.74 6.28
CA CYS A 35 17.03 -2.34 6.58
C CYS A 35 17.03 -3.87 6.42
N ARG A 36 17.78 -4.39 5.42
CA ARG A 36 17.90 -5.84 5.19
C ARG A 36 18.78 -6.56 6.22
N ALA A 37 19.70 -5.85 6.86
CA ALA A 37 20.62 -6.46 7.82
C ALA A 37 19.93 -6.98 9.09
N ASP A 38 18.84 -6.33 9.54
CA ASP A 38 18.05 -6.77 10.70
C ASP A 38 16.60 -6.27 10.57
N PRO A 39 15.58 -7.14 10.70
CA PRO A 39 14.17 -6.77 10.65
C PRO A 39 13.77 -5.66 11.64
N ARG A 40 14.52 -5.51 12.76
CA ARG A 40 14.30 -4.48 13.76
C ARG A 40 14.65 -3.07 13.27
N HIS A 41 15.54 -2.94 12.27
CA HIS A 41 16.00 -1.66 11.74
C HIS A 41 14.85 -0.87 11.10
N LEU A 42 14.13 -1.49 10.17
CA LEU A 42 12.99 -0.84 9.53
C LEU A 42 11.87 -0.54 10.54
N ALA A 43 11.63 -1.44 11.49
CA ALA A 43 10.64 -1.22 12.55
C ALA A 43 11.00 -0.01 13.43
N ALA A 44 12.29 0.16 13.80
CA ALA A 44 12.77 1.31 14.54
C ALA A 44 12.66 2.60 13.72
N TYR A 45 13.05 2.58 12.44
CA TYR A 45 12.94 3.71 11.52
C TYR A 45 11.49 4.18 11.37
N LEU A 46 10.54 3.26 11.14
CA LEU A 46 9.11 3.59 10.99
C LEU A 46 8.50 4.14 12.28
N ARG A 47 8.93 3.66 13.45
CA ARG A 47 8.51 4.23 14.75
C ARG A 47 9.00 5.66 14.93
N LEU A 48 10.26 5.92 14.66
CA LEU A 48 10.85 7.26 14.78
C LEU A 48 10.25 8.22 13.75
N LEU A 49 9.99 7.77 12.52
CA LEU A 49 9.34 8.55 11.50
C LEU A 49 7.97 9.07 11.95
N THR A 50 7.18 8.24 12.65
CA THR A 50 5.86 8.64 13.18
C THR A 50 5.97 9.67 14.31
N VAL A 51 7.04 9.62 15.11
CA VAL A 51 7.32 10.60 16.18
C VAL A 51 7.85 11.91 15.58
N TRP A 52 8.76 11.83 14.60
CA TRP A 52 9.36 12.98 13.91
C TRP A 52 8.29 13.85 13.25
N GLN A 53 7.36 13.24 12.54
CA GLN A 53 6.23 13.93 11.90
C GLN A 53 5.31 14.67 12.89
N ARG A 54 5.20 14.19 14.13
CA ARG A 54 4.43 14.90 15.18
C ARG A 54 5.18 16.11 15.73
N LEU A 55 6.51 16.13 15.65
CA LEU A 55 7.33 17.24 16.09
C LEU A 55 7.39 18.36 15.04
N ASP A 56 7.39 18.05 13.75
CA ASP A 56 7.37 19.05 12.66
C ASP A 56 6.12 19.92 12.70
N VAL A 57 4.97 19.36 13.08
CA VAL A 57 3.72 20.12 13.28
C VAL A 57 3.86 21.16 14.39
N LEU A 58 4.74 20.95 15.36
CA LEU A 58 4.98 21.88 16.47
C LEU A 58 6.04 22.93 16.14
N THR A 59 6.93 22.66 15.19
CA THR A 59 8.01 23.59 14.78
C THR A 59 7.58 24.57 13.71
N GLU A 60 6.63 24.24 12.84
CA GLU A 60 6.03 25.20 11.89
C GLU A 60 5.24 26.31 12.57
N SER A 61 4.92 26.15 13.85
CA SER A 61 4.20 27.17 14.66
C SER A 61 5.12 28.15 15.40
N ALA A 62 6.44 28.01 15.30
CA ALA A 62 7.41 28.83 15.99
C ALA A 62 8.29 29.62 15.00
N GLU A 63 7.75 30.71 14.46
CA GLU A 63 8.61 31.75 13.88
C GLU A 63 9.54 32.32 14.96
N PRO A 64 10.87 32.38 14.73
CA PRO A 64 11.76 32.99 15.70
C PRO A 64 11.50 34.49 15.76
N ALA A 65 10.98 34.95 16.88
CA ALA A 65 10.84 36.36 17.22
C ALA A 65 12.24 37.02 17.15
N ARG A 66 12.49 37.79 16.10
CA ARG A 66 13.67 38.65 16.02
C ARG A 66 13.64 39.66 17.13
N ALA A 67 14.63 39.57 18.01
CA ALA A 67 14.89 40.56 19.05
C ALA A 67 15.06 41.93 18.46
N PRO A 68 14.43 42.99 19.01
CA PRO A 68 14.61 44.34 18.53
C PRO A 68 15.97 44.90 18.99
N ASP A 69 16.77 45.26 18.03
CA ASP A 69 18.03 45.98 18.25
C ASP A 69 17.76 47.35 18.88
N ARG A 70 18.41 47.61 20.00
CA ARG A 70 18.33 48.90 20.70
C ARG A 70 19.21 49.89 20.02
N MET A 71 18.63 50.88 19.35
CA MET A 71 19.34 52.12 19.10
C MET A 71 18.47 53.36 19.19
N SER A 72 18.77 54.09 20.26
CA SER A 72 18.91 55.54 20.41
C SER A 72 17.90 56.54 19.83
N ARG A 73 17.21 57.14 20.76
CA ARG A 73 16.80 58.54 21.00
C ARG A 73 16.78 59.54 19.84
N ARG A 74 15.68 60.28 19.88
CA ARG A 74 15.40 61.69 19.52
C ARG A 74 14.88 61.93 18.11
N GLY A 75 13.61 62.37 18.11
CA GLY A 75 12.98 63.07 16.99
C GLY A 75 11.47 63.08 17.09
N ARG A 76 10.92 64.14 17.75
CA ARG A 76 9.51 64.46 17.63
C ARG A 76 9.17 64.79 16.19
N VAL A 77 8.28 64.11 15.57
CA VAL A 77 7.42 64.65 14.49
C VAL A 77 6.12 63.86 14.51
N PHE A 78 5.01 64.55 14.64
CA PHE A 78 3.64 64.08 14.42
C PHE A 78 3.43 63.76 12.95
N LEU A 79 3.15 62.51 12.62
CA LEU A 79 2.49 62.06 11.35
C LEU A 79 2.23 60.56 11.43
N PRO A 80 1.24 60.03 10.74
CA PRO A 80 -0.18 60.08 11.02
C PRO A 80 -0.72 58.69 11.37
N LEU A 81 -1.76 58.62 12.15
CA LEU A 81 -2.57 57.46 12.49
C LEU A 81 -3.07 56.66 11.25
N ALA A 82 -2.99 57.23 10.05
CA ALA A 82 -3.45 56.60 8.81
C ALA A 82 -2.53 55.48 8.28
N LEU A 83 -1.22 55.52 8.54
CA LEU A 83 -0.28 54.47 8.09
C LEU A 83 -0.36 53.23 8.98
N ALA A 84 -0.63 53.40 10.28
CA ALA A 84 -0.81 52.30 11.20
C ALA A 84 -2.09 51.51 10.91
N ALA A 85 -3.17 52.17 10.51
CA ALA A 85 -4.43 51.53 10.12
C ALA A 85 -4.30 50.73 8.80
N GLY A 86 -3.48 51.24 7.84
CA GLY A 86 -3.19 50.56 6.59
C GLY A 86 -2.38 49.27 6.77
N LEU A 87 -1.35 49.31 7.63
CA LEU A 87 -0.55 48.12 7.95
C LEU A 87 -1.33 47.11 8.76
N ALA A 88 -2.20 47.55 9.68
CA ALA A 88 -3.10 46.65 10.43
C ALA A 88 -4.14 45.99 9.50
N ALA A 89 -4.66 46.71 8.50
CA ALA A 89 -5.61 46.15 7.53
C ALA A 89 -4.92 45.14 6.58
N VAL A 90 -3.67 45.41 6.16
CA VAL A 90 -2.87 44.47 5.36
C VAL A 90 -2.50 43.24 6.21
N ALA A 91 -2.06 43.42 7.46
CA ALA A 91 -1.78 42.31 8.38
C ALA A 91 -3.04 41.49 8.70
N ALA A 92 -4.18 42.15 8.90
CA ALA A 92 -5.46 41.48 9.08
C ALA A 92 -5.94 40.75 7.81
N GLY A 93 -5.70 41.34 6.63
CA GLY A 93 -5.99 40.72 5.33
C GLY A 93 -5.12 39.50 5.06
N VAL A 94 -3.81 39.59 5.37
CA VAL A 94 -2.88 38.45 5.29
C VAL A 94 -3.21 37.39 6.32
N ALA A 95 -3.51 37.77 7.57
CA ALA A 95 -3.96 36.84 8.59
C ALA A 95 -5.31 36.19 8.24
N TRP A 96 -6.24 36.98 7.67
CA TRP A 96 -7.51 36.45 7.15
C TRP A 96 -7.28 35.51 5.96
N TRP A 97 -6.36 35.82 5.04
CA TRP A 97 -5.99 34.98 3.92
C TRP A 97 -5.36 33.66 4.41
N HIS A 98 -4.44 33.71 5.38
CA HIS A 98 -3.87 32.53 6.01
C HIS A 98 -4.87 31.76 6.87
N TRP A 99 -5.83 32.44 7.50
CA TRP A 99 -6.88 31.79 8.29
C TRP A 99 -8.07 31.35 7.46
N SER A 100 -8.32 31.97 6.31
CA SER A 100 -9.32 31.58 5.31
C SER A 100 -8.74 30.66 4.23
N ALA A 101 -7.44 30.39 4.23
CA ALA A 101 -6.93 29.23 3.52
C ALA A 101 -7.76 28.04 4.03
N PRO A 102 -8.54 27.33 3.18
CA PRO A 102 -9.42 26.30 3.67
C PRO A 102 -8.57 25.33 4.45
N PHE A 103 -8.78 25.30 5.79
CA PHE A 103 -8.32 24.22 6.63
C PHE A 103 -8.56 22.97 5.85
N GLY A 104 -7.48 22.23 5.50
CA GLY A 104 -7.37 21.25 4.46
C GLY A 104 -8.72 20.65 4.14
N LYS A 105 -9.19 20.78 2.90
CA LYS A 105 -10.41 20.13 2.45
C LYS A 105 -10.41 18.79 3.14
N ALA A 106 -11.42 18.52 3.99
CA ALA A 106 -11.59 17.19 4.56
C ALA A 106 -11.48 16.27 3.36
N VAL A 107 -10.34 15.57 3.24
CA VAL A 107 -10.05 14.75 2.07
C VAL A 107 -11.10 13.67 2.16
N GLY A 108 -12.14 13.81 1.34
CA GLY A 108 -13.26 12.89 1.35
C GLY A 108 -12.71 11.49 1.10
N VAL A 109 -13.27 10.50 1.75
CA VAL A 109 -12.98 9.10 1.44
C VAL A 109 -13.40 8.86 -0.01
N GLN A 110 -12.46 8.50 -0.85
CA GLN A 110 -12.73 8.07 -2.22
C GLN A 110 -12.91 6.55 -2.21
N VAL A 111 -13.93 6.07 -2.91
CA VAL A 111 -14.24 4.64 -3.01
C VAL A 111 -14.13 4.25 -4.48
N TYR A 112 -13.38 3.19 -4.74
CA TYR A 112 -13.18 2.60 -6.05
C TYR A 112 -13.64 1.15 -6.02
N THR A 113 -14.33 0.71 -7.05
CA THR A 113 -14.89 -0.65 -7.11
C THR A 113 -14.81 -1.19 -8.52
N THR A 114 -14.43 -2.46 -8.63
CA THR A 114 -14.51 -3.22 -9.89
C THR A 114 -15.61 -4.26 -9.80
N ALA A 115 -16.31 -4.47 -10.90
CA ALA A 115 -17.26 -5.57 -11.05
C ALA A 115 -16.51 -6.90 -11.27
N LEU A 116 -17.27 -8.00 -11.24
CA LEU A 116 -16.73 -9.33 -11.55
C LEU A 116 -16.20 -9.39 -12.99
N GLY A 117 -14.94 -9.77 -13.17
CA GLY A 117 -14.25 -9.81 -14.47
C GLY A 117 -13.71 -8.46 -14.94
N GLU A 118 -13.88 -7.38 -14.17
CA GLU A 118 -13.39 -6.05 -14.47
C GLU A 118 -12.04 -5.79 -13.80
N PHE A 119 -11.23 -4.94 -14.43
CA PHE A 119 -9.95 -4.45 -13.94
C PHE A 119 -9.91 -2.93 -14.11
N GLU A 120 -9.36 -2.21 -13.14
CA GLU A 120 -9.27 -0.76 -13.20
C GLU A 120 -7.89 -0.28 -12.75
N GLN A 121 -7.29 0.62 -13.52
CA GLN A 121 -6.07 1.33 -13.12
C GLN A 121 -6.41 2.76 -12.72
N ILE A 122 -6.00 3.15 -11.52
CA ILE A 122 -6.32 4.42 -10.89
C ILE A 122 -5.02 5.14 -10.54
N THR A 123 -4.92 6.42 -10.88
CA THR A 123 -3.84 7.28 -10.37
C THR A 123 -4.40 8.12 -9.24
N LEU A 124 -3.83 7.95 -8.04
CA LEU A 124 -4.21 8.70 -6.85
C LEU A 124 -3.65 10.12 -6.88
N ALA A 125 -4.21 11.00 -6.04
CA ALA A 125 -3.81 12.40 -5.99
C ALA A 125 -2.37 12.63 -5.46
N ASP A 126 -1.77 11.63 -4.81
CA ASP A 126 -0.36 11.64 -4.38
C ASP A 126 0.61 11.14 -5.45
N GLY A 127 0.09 10.77 -6.64
CA GLY A 127 0.87 10.19 -7.74
C GLY A 127 1.08 8.68 -7.65
N SER A 128 0.59 8.02 -6.60
CA SER A 128 0.59 6.55 -6.54
C SER A 128 -0.36 5.96 -7.57
N VAL A 129 0.00 4.81 -8.14
CA VAL A 129 -0.86 4.08 -9.08
C VAL A 129 -1.37 2.82 -8.40
N VAL A 130 -2.68 2.57 -8.55
CA VAL A 130 -3.34 1.38 -8.05
C VAL A 130 -3.99 0.63 -9.21
N VAL A 131 -3.75 -0.66 -9.30
CA VAL A 131 -4.47 -1.55 -10.22
C VAL A 131 -5.38 -2.44 -9.38
N LEU A 132 -6.70 -2.31 -9.58
CA LEU A 132 -7.71 -3.15 -8.93
C LEU A 132 -7.99 -4.38 -9.79
N ASN A 133 -7.98 -5.54 -9.16
CA ASN A 133 -8.41 -6.80 -9.75
C ASN A 133 -9.95 -6.95 -9.70
N THR A 134 -10.46 -8.04 -10.23
CA THR A 134 -11.88 -8.41 -10.25
C THR A 134 -12.54 -8.34 -8.87
N ASP A 135 -13.81 -7.92 -8.82
CA ASP A 135 -14.66 -7.87 -7.60
C ASP A 135 -13.95 -7.25 -6.39
N SER A 136 -13.30 -6.12 -6.59
CA SER A 136 -12.52 -5.43 -5.57
C SER A 136 -13.21 -4.15 -5.10
N GLU A 137 -13.00 -3.80 -3.84
CA GLU A 137 -13.43 -2.52 -3.25
C GLU A 137 -12.30 -1.91 -2.44
N LEU A 138 -11.90 -0.69 -2.83
CA LEU A 138 -10.83 0.08 -2.21
C LEU A 138 -11.36 1.41 -1.70
N ARG A 139 -11.04 1.74 -0.46
CA ARG A 139 -11.26 3.07 0.11
C ARG A 139 -9.93 3.77 0.29
N VAL A 140 -9.84 5.00 -0.19
CA VAL A 140 -8.64 5.83 -0.15
C VAL A 140 -8.94 7.10 0.61
N GLN A 141 -8.12 7.41 1.62
CA GLN A 141 -8.14 8.64 2.37
C GLN A 141 -6.72 9.19 2.47
N LEU A 142 -6.40 10.19 1.65
CA LEU A 142 -5.10 10.86 1.68
C LEU A 142 -5.17 12.02 2.67
N ARG A 143 -4.45 11.92 3.79
CA ARG A 143 -4.39 12.95 4.82
C ARG A 143 -3.08 13.74 4.74
N ALA A 144 -2.98 14.80 5.53
CA ALA A 144 -1.78 15.62 5.58
C ALA A 144 -0.53 14.85 6.04
N HIS A 145 -0.70 13.85 6.93
CA HIS A 145 0.40 13.13 7.58
C HIS A 145 0.43 11.62 7.29
N GLU A 146 -0.57 11.08 6.60
CA GLU A 146 -0.66 9.67 6.27
C GLU A 146 -1.52 9.44 5.03
N ARG A 147 -1.27 8.35 4.33
CA ARG A 147 -2.03 7.89 3.17
C ARG A 147 -2.70 6.59 3.57
N ASP A 148 -3.97 6.71 4.00
CA ASP A 148 -4.75 5.57 4.49
C ASP A 148 -5.53 4.93 3.35
N ILE A 149 -5.28 3.67 3.13
CA ILE A 149 -5.96 2.86 2.14
C ILE A 149 -6.57 1.66 2.85
N THR A 150 -7.82 1.33 2.51
CA THR A 150 -8.47 0.12 3.03
C THR A 150 -8.97 -0.71 1.87
N LEU A 151 -8.41 -1.90 1.70
CA LEU A 151 -8.93 -2.93 0.80
C LEU A 151 -10.03 -3.69 1.56
N ILE A 152 -11.29 -3.50 1.14
CA ILE A 152 -12.46 -4.10 1.78
C ILE A 152 -12.64 -5.54 1.33
N ARG A 153 -12.42 -5.80 0.02
CA ARG A 153 -12.44 -7.11 -0.61
C ARG A 153 -11.64 -7.12 -1.89
N GLY A 154 -11.29 -8.30 -2.37
CA GLY A 154 -10.62 -8.50 -3.64
C GLY A 154 -9.12 -8.41 -3.56
N GLU A 155 -8.51 -7.79 -4.56
CA GLU A 155 -7.07 -7.74 -4.76
C GLU A 155 -6.67 -6.44 -5.44
N ALA A 156 -5.55 -5.86 -5.02
CA ALA A 156 -5.01 -4.66 -5.61
C ALA A 156 -3.48 -4.67 -5.62
N THR A 157 -2.90 -4.15 -6.69
CA THR A 157 -1.47 -3.82 -6.75
C THR A 157 -1.29 -2.32 -6.56
N PHE A 158 -0.30 -1.96 -5.77
CA PHE A 158 0.05 -0.59 -5.42
C PHE A 158 1.47 -0.29 -5.93
N GLU A 159 1.60 0.70 -6.79
CA GLU A 159 2.87 1.35 -7.09
C GLU A 159 2.90 2.69 -6.35
N VAL A 160 3.58 2.69 -5.21
CA VAL A 160 3.54 3.80 -4.25
C VAL A 160 4.52 4.88 -4.64
N ALA A 161 4.03 6.10 -4.82
CA ALA A 161 4.88 7.27 -5.01
C ALA A 161 5.77 7.50 -3.76
N PRO A 162 7.09 7.72 -3.93
CA PRO A 162 7.98 7.96 -2.82
C PRO A 162 7.59 9.22 -2.04
N ASP A 163 7.20 9.05 -0.80
CA ASP A 163 6.91 10.14 0.14
C ASP A 163 7.19 9.66 1.57
N LYS A 164 8.33 10.11 2.10
CA LYS A 164 8.77 9.73 3.43
C LYS A 164 8.01 10.45 4.54
N SER A 165 7.46 11.62 4.24
CA SER A 165 6.70 12.42 5.21
C SER A 165 5.32 11.84 5.48
N ARG A 166 4.78 11.02 4.56
CA ARG A 166 3.46 10.40 4.66
C ARG A 166 3.53 8.92 4.31
N PRO A 167 3.60 8.02 5.31
CA PRO A 167 3.59 6.59 5.07
C PRO A 167 2.31 6.17 4.32
N PHE A 168 2.45 5.20 3.42
CA PHE A 168 1.35 4.59 2.69
C PHE A 168 0.94 3.31 3.43
N ILE A 169 -0.27 3.27 3.96
CA ILE A 169 -0.76 2.19 4.80
C ILE A 169 -1.96 1.54 4.13
N VAL A 170 -1.83 0.28 3.77
CA VAL A 170 -2.94 -0.54 3.25
C VAL A 170 -3.45 -1.46 4.33
N VAL A 171 -4.69 -1.26 4.76
CA VAL A 171 -5.39 -2.14 5.68
C VAL A 171 -6.27 -3.11 4.90
N ALA A 172 -6.11 -4.40 5.13
CA ALA A 172 -6.94 -5.47 4.58
C ALA A 172 -7.33 -6.43 5.72
N GLY A 173 -8.60 -6.43 6.09
CA GLY A 173 -9.07 -7.20 7.26
C GLY A 173 -8.31 -6.86 8.54
N SER A 174 -7.66 -7.85 9.14
CA SER A 174 -6.84 -7.70 10.36
C SER A 174 -5.36 -7.46 10.09
N THR A 175 -4.98 -7.14 8.85
CA THR A 175 -3.59 -6.95 8.42
C THR A 175 -3.40 -5.55 7.88
N ALA A 176 -2.25 -4.96 8.18
CA ALA A 176 -1.81 -3.70 7.60
C ALA A 176 -0.44 -3.90 6.92
N ALA A 177 -0.31 -3.39 5.70
CA ALA A 177 0.94 -3.30 4.96
C ALA A 177 1.38 -1.82 4.91
N ARG A 178 2.58 -1.52 5.41
CA ARG A 178 3.16 -0.17 5.44
C ARG A 178 4.30 -0.07 4.45
N ALA A 179 4.24 0.91 3.59
CA ALA A 179 5.15 1.10 2.47
C ALA A 179 5.67 2.54 2.38
N VAL A 180 6.88 2.69 1.80
CA VAL A 180 7.48 3.99 1.46
C VAL A 180 8.18 3.83 0.11
N GLY A 181 7.46 4.13 -0.99
CA GLY A 181 8.05 4.04 -2.33
C GLY A 181 8.32 2.61 -2.83
N THR A 182 7.33 1.73 -2.75
CA THR A 182 7.40 0.30 -3.05
C THR A 182 6.39 -0.10 -4.12
N VAL A 183 6.58 -1.28 -4.73
CA VAL A 183 5.57 -1.93 -5.56
C VAL A 183 5.18 -3.25 -4.89
N PHE A 184 3.92 -3.40 -4.55
CA PHE A 184 3.41 -4.60 -3.88
C PHE A 184 1.96 -4.87 -4.21
N ASN A 185 1.56 -6.12 -4.11
CA ASN A 185 0.20 -6.61 -4.30
C ASN A 185 -0.39 -7.04 -2.95
N VAL A 186 -1.66 -6.74 -2.73
CA VAL A 186 -2.42 -7.21 -1.57
C VAL A 186 -3.64 -7.96 -2.06
N GLN A 187 -3.76 -9.22 -1.65
CA GLN A 187 -4.90 -10.09 -1.97
C GLN A 187 -5.60 -10.53 -0.70
N MET A 188 -6.91 -10.35 -0.65
CA MET A 188 -7.75 -10.92 0.39
C MET A 188 -8.28 -12.28 -0.06
N ALA A 189 -7.83 -13.34 0.61
CA ALA A 189 -8.34 -14.69 0.42
C ALA A 189 -9.24 -15.11 1.59
N SER A 190 -9.96 -16.23 1.46
CA SER A 190 -10.81 -16.72 2.52
C SER A 190 -10.01 -17.04 3.78
N GLY A 191 -10.00 -16.11 4.76
CA GLY A 191 -9.34 -16.27 6.06
C GLY A 191 -7.86 -15.86 6.11
N SER A 192 -7.30 -15.32 5.04
CA SER A 192 -5.93 -14.81 4.99
C SER A 192 -5.81 -13.55 4.13
N VAL A 193 -4.72 -12.81 4.36
CA VAL A 193 -4.29 -11.70 3.50
C VAL A 193 -2.89 -12.03 3.01
N GLU A 194 -2.68 -11.94 1.72
CA GLU A 194 -1.37 -12.11 1.10
C GLU A 194 -0.82 -10.76 0.66
N VAL A 195 0.44 -10.49 0.98
CA VAL A 195 1.16 -9.28 0.58
C VAL A 195 2.42 -9.70 -0.16
N LEU A 196 2.41 -9.58 -1.49
CA LEU A 196 3.55 -9.88 -2.36
C LEU A 196 4.29 -8.59 -2.69
N VAL A 197 5.60 -8.54 -2.42
CA VAL A 197 6.44 -7.37 -2.73
C VAL A 197 7.26 -7.65 -3.98
N THR A 198 7.17 -6.76 -4.97
CA THR A 198 7.97 -6.85 -6.21
C THR A 198 9.10 -5.85 -6.25
N LYS A 199 8.98 -4.71 -5.53
CA LYS A 199 10.04 -3.70 -5.44
C LYS A 199 10.04 -3.02 -4.07
N GLY A 200 11.21 -2.87 -3.47
CA GLY A 200 11.39 -2.24 -2.18
C GLY A 200 11.07 -3.16 -1.01
N VAL A 201 10.62 -2.60 0.10
CA VAL A 201 10.40 -3.30 1.37
C VAL A 201 9.08 -2.85 2.00
N VAL A 202 8.28 -3.79 2.47
CA VAL A 202 6.98 -3.56 3.11
C VAL A 202 6.98 -4.16 4.51
N ALA A 203 6.50 -3.41 5.51
CA ALA A 203 6.25 -3.92 6.84
C ALA A 203 4.80 -4.41 6.97
N VAL A 204 4.63 -5.68 7.32
CA VAL A 204 3.32 -6.34 7.43
C VAL A 204 3.03 -6.71 8.89
N GLY A 205 1.88 -6.33 9.39
CA GLY A 205 1.48 -6.59 10.78
C GLY A 205 0.02 -6.19 11.05
N PRO A 206 -0.39 -6.06 12.30
CA PRO A 206 -1.74 -5.63 12.64
C PRO A 206 -1.95 -4.14 12.30
N PRO A 207 -3.19 -3.70 12.04
CA PRO A 207 -3.52 -2.29 11.93
C PRO A 207 -3.14 -1.53 13.21
N GLN A 208 -2.79 -0.23 13.10
CA GLN A 208 -2.49 0.60 14.28
C GLN A 208 -3.72 0.68 15.20
N GLY A 209 -3.48 0.59 16.51
CA GLY A 209 -4.51 0.69 17.55
C GLY A 209 -4.96 -0.64 18.13
N THR A 210 -4.65 -1.77 17.53
CA THR A 210 -4.78 -3.09 18.17
C THR A 210 -3.49 -3.40 18.92
N VAL A 211 -3.32 -2.80 20.10
CA VAL A 211 -2.20 -3.10 20.99
C VAL A 211 -2.45 -4.47 21.61
N THR A 212 -1.94 -5.49 20.95
CA THR A 212 -1.57 -6.71 21.63
C THR A 212 -0.10 -6.95 21.32
N ASP A 213 0.73 -6.99 22.35
CA ASP A 213 2.20 -7.18 22.34
C ASP A 213 2.72 -8.43 21.63
N ARG A 214 1.92 -9.07 20.78
CA ARG A 214 2.21 -10.37 20.17
C ARG A 214 2.30 -10.37 18.64
N PHE A 215 2.05 -9.24 17.98
CA PHE A 215 2.20 -9.16 16.52
C PHE A 215 3.57 -8.60 16.18
N ALA A 216 4.52 -9.50 15.94
CA ALA A 216 5.78 -9.13 15.30
C ALA A 216 5.48 -8.59 13.90
N LEU A 217 5.95 -7.37 13.61
CA LEU A 217 6.00 -6.84 12.25
C LEU A 217 6.88 -7.78 11.43
N ALA A 218 6.34 -8.36 10.38
CA ALA A 218 7.14 -9.06 9.39
C ALA A 218 7.64 -8.04 8.36
N ILE A 219 8.92 -8.11 8.06
CA ILE A 219 9.52 -7.34 6.97
C ILE A 219 9.52 -8.24 5.74
N VAL A 220 9.00 -7.71 4.65
CA VAL A 220 8.82 -8.41 3.37
C VAL A 220 9.61 -7.68 2.32
N ASP A 221 10.63 -8.34 1.81
CA ASP A 221 11.50 -7.83 0.76
C ASP A 221 10.96 -8.13 -0.64
N ALA A 222 11.50 -7.45 -1.65
CA ALA A 222 11.22 -7.77 -3.03
C ALA A 222 11.49 -9.25 -3.34
N GLY A 223 10.55 -9.92 -4.01
CA GLY A 223 10.58 -11.35 -4.28
C GLY A 223 10.01 -12.23 -3.15
N GLN A 224 9.41 -11.61 -2.13
CA GLN A 224 8.78 -12.34 -1.02
C GLN A 224 7.29 -12.07 -0.94
N VAL A 225 6.58 -13.04 -0.35
CA VAL A 225 5.17 -12.93 0.02
C VAL A 225 5.00 -13.14 1.52
N ALA A 226 4.23 -12.26 2.16
CA ALA A 226 3.73 -12.46 3.51
C ALA A 226 2.30 -13.00 3.43
N ILE A 227 2.04 -14.11 4.13
CA ILE A 227 0.72 -14.71 4.29
C ILE A 227 0.30 -14.49 5.74
N ALA A 228 -0.64 -13.56 5.93
CA ALA A 228 -1.19 -13.23 7.24
C ALA A 228 -2.52 -13.97 7.45
N ALA A 229 -2.57 -14.87 8.42
CA ALA A 229 -3.76 -15.63 8.78
C ALA A 229 -3.93 -15.66 10.30
N SER A 230 -5.14 -15.37 10.79
CA SER A 230 -5.52 -15.32 12.21
C SER A 230 -4.63 -14.35 13.02
N SER A 231 -3.48 -14.78 13.53
CA SER A 231 -2.55 -13.95 14.31
C SER A 231 -1.08 -14.24 13.96
N ARG A 232 -0.86 -14.86 12.81
CA ARG A 232 0.48 -15.25 12.35
C ARG A 232 0.75 -14.68 10.98
N VAL A 233 1.99 -14.22 10.78
CA VAL A 233 2.50 -13.84 9.47
C VAL A 233 3.61 -14.80 9.12
N LYS A 234 3.48 -15.47 7.98
CA LYS A 234 4.50 -16.34 7.39
C LYS A 234 5.08 -15.62 6.18
N VAL A 235 6.39 -15.52 6.09
CA VAL A 235 7.07 -14.94 4.94
C VAL A 235 7.76 -16.06 4.16
N GLU A 236 7.54 -16.05 2.84
CA GLU A 236 8.12 -17.01 1.91
C GLU A 236 8.79 -16.28 0.75
N SER A 237 9.93 -16.78 0.28
CA SER A 237 10.56 -16.31 -0.95
C SER A 237 9.94 -17.00 -2.14
N LEU A 238 9.66 -16.26 -3.19
CA LEU A 238 9.11 -16.75 -4.44
C LEU A 238 10.15 -16.63 -5.55
N ASP A 239 10.12 -17.56 -6.49
CA ASP A 239 10.87 -17.42 -7.72
C ASP A 239 10.14 -16.48 -8.71
N GLN A 240 10.84 -16.08 -9.77
CA GLN A 240 10.31 -15.15 -10.77
C GLN A 240 9.09 -15.71 -11.50
N GLU A 241 9.04 -17.02 -11.70
CA GLU A 241 7.93 -17.69 -12.38
C GLU A 241 6.64 -17.64 -11.54
N GLU A 242 6.76 -17.88 -10.23
CA GLU A 242 5.63 -17.80 -9.31
C GLU A 242 5.14 -16.35 -9.14
N ILE A 243 6.06 -15.36 -9.11
CA ILE A 243 5.69 -13.95 -9.10
C ILE A 243 4.94 -13.58 -10.38
N ALA A 244 5.47 -13.97 -11.56
CA ALA A 244 4.82 -13.73 -12.84
C ALA A 244 3.43 -14.38 -12.90
N ARG A 245 3.30 -15.59 -12.36
CA ARG A 245 2.02 -16.30 -12.28
C ARG A 245 1.00 -15.53 -11.44
N ARG A 246 1.40 -15.06 -10.26
CA ARG A 246 0.51 -14.33 -9.35
C ARG A 246 0.07 -12.98 -9.89
N LEU A 247 0.87 -12.36 -10.74
CA LEU A 247 0.61 -11.03 -11.31
C LEU A 247 0.11 -11.06 -12.75
N ALA A 248 -0.07 -12.24 -13.36
CA ALA A 248 -0.54 -12.37 -14.75
C ALA A 248 -1.92 -11.72 -14.99
N TRP A 249 -2.70 -11.56 -13.94
CA TRP A 249 -3.99 -10.89 -13.99
C TRP A 249 -3.91 -9.39 -14.39
N HIS A 250 -2.75 -8.73 -14.23
CA HIS A 250 -2.54 -7.36 -14.73
C HIS A 250 -2.79 -7.25 -16.24
N ASP A 251 -2.51 -8.31 -16.96
CA ASP A 251 -2.73 -8.43 -18.41
C ASP A 251 -4.07 -9.11 -18.74
N GLY A 252 -4.95 -9.31 -17.74
CA GLY A 252 -6.21 -10.04 -17.88
C GLY A 252 -6.04 -11.53 -18.10
N MET A 253 -4.87 -12.09 -17.73
CA MET A 253 -4.50 -13.48 -17.97
C MET A 253 -4.39 -14.27 -16.66
N LEU A 254 -4.57 -15.57 -16.75
CA LEU A 254 -4.23 -16.54 -15.70
C LEU A 254 -3.10 -17.43 -16.26
N LEU A 255 -2.03 -17.54 -15.49
CA LEU A 255 -0.90 -18.41 -15.80
C LEU A 255 -0.92 -19.61 -14.85
N PHE A 256 -0.87 -20.79 -15.42
CA PHE A 256 -0.76 -22.04 -14.68
C PHE A 256 0.48 -22.81 -15.11
N ASN A 257 1.20 -23.33 -14.13
CA ASN A 257 2.41 -24.13 -14.33
C ASN A 257 2.32 -25.46 -13.57
N GLY A 258 1.33 -26.29 -13.97
CA GLY A 258 1.10 -27.58 -13.35
C GLY A 258 0.25 -27.56 -12.08
N GLN A 259 -0.56 -26.51 -11.85
CA GLN A 259 -1.57 -26.49 -10.80
C GLN A 259 -2.63 -27.56 -11.03
N SER A 260 -3.24 -28.07 -9.96
CA SER A 260 -4.37 -28.99 -10.07
C SER A 260 -5.58 -28.27 -10.70
N LEU A 261 -6.41 -29.01 -11.44
CA LEU A 261 -7.62 -28.42 -12.00
C LEU A 261 -8.57 -27.88 -10.90
N ALA A 262 -8.50 -28.43 -9.68
CA ALA A 262 -9.23 -27.88 -8.55
C ALA A 262 -8.77 -26.48 -8.19
N GLU A 263 -7.45 -26.22 -8.12
CA GLU A 263 -6.87 -24.88 -7.89
C GLU A 263 -7.18 -23.93 -9.05
N VAL A 264 -7.05 -24.44 -10.28
CA VAL A 264 -7.39 -23.68 -11.50
C VAL A 264 -8.86 -23.27 -11.52
N ALA A 265 -9.77 -24.16 -11.12
CA ALA A 265 -11.21 -23.85 -11.06
C ALA A 265 -11.50 -22.77 -10.01
N VAL A 266 -10.83 -22.79 -8.86
CA VAL A 266 -10.95 -21.72 -7.84
C VAL A 266 -10.55 -20.38 -8.44
N GLU A 267 -9.43 -20.32 -9.18
CA GLU A 267 -8.94 -19.08 -9.76
C GLU A 267 -9.86 -18.56 -10.87
N PHE A 268 -10.30 -19.40 -11.82
CA PHE A 268 -11.30 -19.00 -12.83
C PHE A 268 -12.60 -18.50 -12.21
N ASN A 269 -13.01 -19.11 -11.10
CA ASN A 269 -14.23 -18.75 -10.40
C ASN A 269 -14.19 -17.34 -9.78
N ARG A 270 -13.01 -16.75 -9.61
CA ARG A 270 -12.87 -15.36 -9.17
C ARG A 270 -13.31 -14.36 -10.25
N TYR A 271 -13.18 -14.71 -11.53
CA TYR A 271 -13.38 -13.80 -12.66
C TYR A 271 -14.67 -14.01 -13.42
N ASN A 272 -15.40 -15.09 -13.17
CA ASN A 272 -16.53 -15.50 -13.98
C ASN A 272 -17.80 -15.69 -13.14
N GLU A 273 -18.95 -15.27 -13.65
CA GLU A 273 -20.25 -15.51 -13.02
C GLU A 273 -20.56 -17.01 -12.98
N ARG A 274 -20.34 -17.68 -14.12
CA ARG A 274 -20.52 -19.12 -14.23
C ARG A 274 -19.36 -19.85 -13.55
N LYS A 275 -19.68 -20.66 -12.54
CA LYS A 275 -18.67 -21.32 -11.70
C LYS A 275 -18.34 -22.71 -12.21
N LEU A 276 -17.05 -23.03 -12.27
CA LEU A 276 -16.56 -24.40 -12.47
C LEU A 276 -16.73 -25.19 -11.16
N VAL A 277 -17.34 -26.33 -11.27
CA VAL A 277 -17.53 -27.27 -10.15
C VAL A 277 -16.92 -28.62 -10.53
N ILE A 278 -15.99 -29.10 -9.74
CA ILE A 278 -15.38 -30.41 -9.93
C ILE A 278 -16.29 -31.46 -9.32
N ALA A 279 -16.97 -32.23 -10.13
CA ALA A 279 -17.87 -33.32 -9.68
C ALA A 279 -17.12 -34.62 -9.42
N ASP A 280 -15.98 -34.84 -10.06
CA ASP A 280 -15.13 -36.04 -9.90
C ASP A 280 -13.76 -35.63 -9.30
N PRO A 281 -13.39 -36.12 -8.12
CA PRO A 281 -12.10 -35.85 -7.50
C PRO A 281 -10.88 -36.24 -8.36
N ALA A 282 -11.00 -37.20 -9.25
CA ALA A 282 -9.93 -37.62 -10.16
C ALA A 282 -9.68 -36.52 -11.21
N VAL A 283 -10.73 -35.87 -11.68
CA VAL A 283 -10.64 -34.71 -12.60
C VAL A 283 -9.98 -33.53 -11.90
N GLY A 284 -10.28 -33.29 -10.62
CA GLY A 284 -9.68 -32.21 -9.83
C GLY A 284 -8.16 -32.33 -9.68
N ARG A 285 -7.58 -33.51 -9.77
CA ARG A 285 -6.11 -33.74 -9.67
C ARG A 285 -5.35 -33.56 -10.97
N LEU A 286 -6.02 -33.38 -12.09
CA LEU A 286 -5.36 -33.15 -13.38
C LEU A 286 -4.48 -31.91 -13.31
N ARG A 287 -3.29 -32.00 -13.90
CA ARG A 287 -2.33 -30.90 -13.94
C ARG A 287 -2.54 -30.04 -15.17
N ILE A 288 -2.71 -28.75 -14.95
CA ILE A 288 -2.98 -27.76 -15.98
C ILE A 288 -1.79 -26.80 -16.09
N GLY A 289 -1.33 -26.56 -17.30
CA GLY A 289 -0.32 -25.57 -17.64
C GLY A 289 -0.76 -24.74 -18.83
N GLY A 290 -0.39 -23.47 -18.86
CA GLY A 290 -0.65 -22.57 -19.97
C GLY A 290 -1.16 -21.20 -19.54
N TYR A 291 -1.35 -20.32 -20.55
CA TYR A 291 -1.90 -18.98 -20.42
C TYR A 291 -3.36 -18.98 -20.88
N PHE A 292 -4.24 -18.42 -20.05
CA PHE A 292 -5.67 -18.35 -20.33
C PHE A 292 -6.19 -16.96 -20.03
N ARG A 293 -7.13 -16.46 -20.81
CA ARG A 293 -7.86 -15.23 -20.47
C ARG A 293 -8.72 -15.49 -19.25
N ALA A 294 -8.60 -14.65 -18.22
CA ALA A 294 -9.28 -14.83 -16.95
C ALA A 294 -10.82 -14.87 -17.09
N THR A 295 -11.38 -14.09 -18.03
CA THR A 295 -12.82 -13.98 -18.28
C THR A 295 -13.34 -14.91 -19.36
N ASP A 296 -12.47 -15.69 -20.05
CA ASP A 296 -12.88 -16.60 -21.15
C ASP A 296 -12.98 -18.05 -20.66
N LEU A 297 -13.97 -18.29 -19.83
CA LEU A 297 -14.24 -19.63 -19.27
C LEU A 297 -14.62 -20.65 -20.35
N ASP A 298 -15.30 -20.22 -21.42
CA ASP A 298 -15.78 -21.14 -22.47
C ASP A 298 -14.60 -21.71 -23.27
N SER A 299 -13.62 -20.89 -23.62
CA SER A 299 -12.39 -21.39 -24.26
C SER A 299 -11.62 -22.33 -23.37
N PHE A 300 -11.51 -22.06 -22.07
CA PHE A 300 -10.86 -22.96 -21.13
C PHE A 300 -11.58 -24.31 -21.04
N VAL A 301 -12.92 -24.30 -20.90
CA VAL A 301 -13.72 -25.54 -20.88
C VAL A 301 -13.54 -26.35 -22.16
N ARG A 302 -13.47 -25.69 -23.32
CA ARG A 302 -13.22 -26.37 -24.61
C ARG A 302 -11.87 -27.07 -24.61
N VAL A 303 -10.82 -26.44 -24.13
CA VAL A 303 -9.49 -27.06 -23.97
C VAL A 303 -9.55 -28.28 -23.07
N LEU A 304 -10.31 -28.23 -21.95
CA LEU A 304 -10.49 -29.37 -21.08
C LEU A 304 -11.19 -30.55 -21.77
N GLN A 305 -12.19 -30.28 -22.58
CA GLN A 305 -12.90 -31.32 -23.35
C GLN A 305 -12.00 -31.93 -24.42
N GLU A 306 -11.32 -31.11 -25.22
CA GLU A 306 -10.51 -31.56 -26.36
C GLU A 306 -9.21 -32.27 -25.95
N ARG A 307 -8.52 -31.76 -24.93
CA ARG A 307 -7.18 -32.23 -24.54
C ARG A 307 -7.22 -33.29 -23.43
N PHE A 308 -8.19 -33.21 -22.54
CA PHE A 308 -8.25 -34.07 -21.35
C PHE A 308 -9.45 -35.02 -21.34
N GLY A 309 -10.33 -34.94 -22.35
CA GLY A 309 -11.50 -35.82 -22.47
C GLY A 309 -12.51 -35.59 -21.34
N ILE A 310 -12.55 -34.38 -20.76
CA ILE A 310 -13.46 -34.04 -19.68
C ILE A 310 -14.85 -33.78 -20.26
N VAL A 311 -15.87 -34.30 -19.60
CA VAL A 311 -17.27 -33.98 -19.88
C VAL A 311 -17.63 -32.74 -19.07
N ALA A 312 -18.03 -31.65 -19.74
CA ALA A 312 -18.51 -30.44 -19.12
C ALA A 312 -20.03 -30.31 -19.30
N ILE A 313 -20.76 -30.31 -18.21
CA ILE A 313 -22.23 -30.20 -18.21
C ILE A 313 -22.61 -28.82 -17.66
N ARG A 314 -23.31 -28.04 -18.46
CA ARG A 314 -23.79 -26.72 -18.07
C ARG A 314 -25.13 -26.85 -17.32
N GLU A 315 -25.15 -26.38 -16.07
CA GLU A 315 -26.32 -26.36 -15.19
C GLU A 315 -26.54 -24.95 -14.64
N GLY A 316 -27.31 -24.15 -15.38
CA GLY A 316 -27.56 -22.74 -15.01
C GLY A 316 -26.24 -21.95 -14.87
N ALA A 317 -25.97 -21.42 -13.67
CA ALA A 317 -24.77 -20.65 -13.36
C ALA A 317 -23.53 -21.52 -13.02
N ARG A 318 -23.59 -22.84 -13.27
CA ARG A 318 -22.50 -23.77 -13.00
C ARG A 318 -22.14 -24.58 -14.23
N THR A 319 -20.86 -24.98 -14.29
CA THR A 319 -20.35 -25.98 -15.25
C THR A 319 -19.73 -27.10 -14.45
N LEU A 320 -20.38 -28.29 -14.47
CA LEU A 320 -19.86 -29.47 -13.78
C LEU A 320 -18.84 -30.15 -14.68
N LEU A 321 -17.66 -30.42 -14.11
CA LEU A 321 -16.57 -31.14 -14.77
C LEU A 321 -16.46 -32.55 -14.21
N ARG A 322 -16.58 -33.53 -15.11
CA ARG A 322 -16.47 -34.98 -14.79
C ARG A 322 -15.80 -35.75 -15.91
N ARG A 323 -15.44 -36.98 -15.67
CA ARG A 323 -15.06 -37.93 -16.73
C ARG A 323 -16.27 -38.55 -17.38
#